data_af3a174a06daf4282ee718ec19de0685
#
_entry.id   af3a174a06daf4282ee718ec19de0685
#
_cell.length_a   1.000
_cell.length_b   1.000
_cell.length_c   1.000
_cell.angle_alpha   90.00
_cell.angle_beta   90.00
_cell.angle_gamma   90.00
#
_symmetry.space_group_name_H-M   'P 1'
#
loop_
_entity.id
_entity.type
_entity.pdbx_description
1 polymer ?
#
loop_
_entity_poly.entity_id
_entity_poly.type
_entity_poly.pdbx_seq_one_letter_code
_entity_poly.pdbx_strand_id
1 'polypeptide(L)'
;RFPGKVEKKYIPFILSRSDLNINHVKQTGIMRFGCSLNKQFDYFASGKPVLSDLTVNYDLIERYGAGVTLPTQDTEEMCRQVLRFAHMPQEEYQQICQNARRAAQDYDYRALTQRLLQILEDTVK
;
A
#
# COMPACT_ATOMS: atom_id res chain seq x y z
N ARG A 1 -4.86 12.93 -16.90
CA ARG A 1 -5.15 12.14 -18.10
C ARG A 1 -5.43 10.70 -17.69
N PHE A 2 -6.50 10.10 -18.22
CA PHE A 2 -6.87 8.70 -17.99
C PHE A 2 -6.59 7.91 -19.27
N PRO A 3 -5.48 7.13 -19.35
CA PRO A 3 -5.08 6.43 -20.57
C PRO A 3 -5.94 5.18 -20.87
N GLY A 4 -6.85 4.79 -19.96
CA GLY A 4 -7.66 3.59 -20.09
C GLY A 4 -6.94 2.33 -19.59
N LYS A 5 -7.36 1.17 -20.07
CA LYS A 5 -6.81 -0.13 -19.67
C LYS A 5 -5.39 -0.33 -20.21
N VAL A 6 -4.49 -0.77 -19.32
CA VAL A 6 -3.09 -1.11 -19.65
C VAL A 6 -2.86 -2.60 -19.43
N GLU A 7 -1.99 -3.22 -20.23
CA GLU A 7 -1.59 -4.61 -20.02
C GLU A 7 -0.81 -4.76 -18.67
N LYS A 8 -1.08 -5.84 -17.96
CA LYS A 8 -0.51 -6.12 -16.62
C LYS A 8 1.03 -6.03 -16.59
N LYS A 9 1.71 -6.43 -17.65
CA LYS A 9 3.18 -6.38 -17.74
C LYS A 9 3.77 -4.97 -17.59
N TYR A 10 2.98 -3.91 -17.89
CA TYR A 10 3.44 -2.52 -17.77
C TYR A 10 3.16 -1.89 -16.40
N ILE A 11 2.39 -2.55 -15.53
CA ILE A 11 2.03 -2.01 -14.21
C ILE A 11 3.27 -1.69 -13.35
N PRO A 12 4.28 -2.57 -13.22
CA PRO A 12 5.48 -2.24 -12.44
C PRO A 12 6.21 -1.00 -12.97
N PHE A 13 6.30 -0.85 -14.29
CA PHE A 13 6.92 0.33 -14.89
C PHE A 13 6.13 1.61 -14.57
N ILE A 14 4.80 1.59 -14.74
CA ILE A 14 3.94 2.74 -14.45
C ILE A 14 4.08 3.16 -12.99
N LEU A 15 3.97 2.19 -12.06
CA LEU A 15 4.06 2.46 -10.62
C LEU A 15 5.45 2.99 -10.23
N SER A 16 6.53 2.53 -10.85
CA SER A 16 7.88 3.04 -10.59
C SER A 16 8.05 4.51 -10.99
N ARG A 17 7.21 5.02 -11.91
CA ARG A 17 7.21 6.41 -12.37
C ARG A 17 6.22 7.31 -11.64
N SER A 18 5.41 6.73 -10.75
CA SER A 18 4.50 7.49 -9.89
C SER A 18 5.27 8.11 -8.72
N ASP A 19 4.80 9.23 -8.22
CA ASP A 19 5.29 9.84 -6.98
C ASP A 19 4.42 9.46 -5.79
N LEU A 20 3.14 9.15 -6.02
CA LEU A 20 2.18 8.74 -5.02
C LEU A 20 1.18 7.75 -5.64
N ASN A 21 0.90 6.66 -4.95
CA ASN A 21 -0.13 5.70 -5.34
C ASN A 21 -1.40 5.92 -4.52
N ILE A 22 -2.55 6.04 -5.18
CA ILE A 22 -3.84 6.27 -4.52
C ILE A 22 -4.65 4.98 -4.48
N ASN A 23 -5.09 4.61 -3.28
CA ASN A 23 -5.95 3.47 -3.03
C ASN A 23 -7.34 3.94 -2.63
N HIS A 24 -8.24 4.05 -3.61
CA HIS A 24 -9.63 4.45 -3.41
C HIS A 24 -10.56 3.31 -3.84
N VAL A 25 -11.42 2.88 -2.93
CA VAL A 25 -12.49 1.90 -3.18
C VAL A 25 -13.67 2.28 -2.29
N LYS A 26 -14.89 2.11 -2.78
CA LYS A 26 -16.08 2.38 -1.96
C LYS A 26 -16.03 1.63 -0.64
N GLN A 27 -16.08 2.35 0.46
CA GLN A 27 -16.13 1.79 1.81
C GLN A 27 -17.39 0.94 1.99
N THR A 28 -17.23 -0.27 2.50
CA THR A 28 -18.34 -1.18 2.84
C THR A 28 -18.16 -1.75 4.24
N GLY A 29 -19.27 -2.13 4.89
CA GLY A 29 -19.24 -2.62 6.28
C GLY A 29 -18.39 -3.90 6.49
N ILE A 30 -18.15 -4.67 5.43
CA ILE A 30 -17.32 -5.88 5.50
C ILE A 30 -15.83 -5.56 5.72
N MET A 31 -15.38 -4.38 5.32
CA MET A 31 -13.97 -3.96 5.42
C MET A 31 -13.50 -3.82 6.87
N ARG A 32 -14.43 -3.68 7.82
CA ARG A 32 -14.11 -3.72 9.27
C ARG A 32 -13.48 -5.05 9.71
N PHE A 33 -13.72 -6.14 8.99
CA PHE A 33 -13.12 -7.45 9.29
C PHE A 33 -11.74 -7.66 8.65
N GLY A 34 -11.29 -6.71 7.86
CA GLY A 34 -10.05 -6.72 7.10
C GLY A 34 -10.30 -6.63 5.60
N CYS A 35 -9.34 -6.11 4.89
CA CYS A 35 -9.35 -6.02 3.45
C CYS A 35 -7.92 -6.21 2.94
N SER A 36 -7.73 -7.15 2.01
CA SER A 36 -6.46 -7.35 1.33
C SER A 36 -6.64 -7.04 -0.14
N LEU A 37 -6.20 -5.87 -0.54
CA LEU A 37 -6.23 -5.46 -1.94
C LEU A 37 -4.91 -5.83 -2.61
N ASN A 38 -4.95 -6.70 -3.62
CA ASN A 38 -3.74 -7.12 -4.35
C ASN A 38 -2.92 -5.94 -4.88
N LYS A 39 -3.60 -4.88 -5.37
CA LYS A 39 -2.93 -3.66 -5.85
C LYS A 39 -2.09 -2.96 -4.77
N GLN A 40 -2.42 -3.11 -3.49
CA GLN A 40 -1.65 -2.50 -2.40
C GLN A 40 -0.24 -3.08 -2.31
N PHE A 41 -0.07 -4.37 -2.56
CA PHE A 41 1.24 -5.01 -2.60
C PHE A 41 2.06 -4.59 -3.82
N ASP A 42 1.41 -4.37 -4.98
CA ASP A 42 2.06 -3.76 -6.14
C ASP A 42 2.54 -2.34 -5.82
N TYR A 43 1.76 -1.55 -5.08
CA TYR A 43 2.13 -0.22 -4.62
C TYR A 43 3.34 -0.26 -3.68
N PHE A 44 3.35 -1.15 -2.70
CA PHE A 44 4.49 -1.34 -1.81
C PHE A 44 5.75 -1.77 -2.59
N ALA A 45 5.60 -2.71 -3.52
CA ALA A 45 6.69 -3.18 -4.37
C ALA A 45 7.30 -2.07 -5.25
N SER A 46 6.49 -1.08 -5.65
CA SER A 46 7.00 0.09 -6.38
C SER A 46 7.93 0.98 -5.53
N GLY A 47 7.90 0.83 -4.21
CA GLY A 47 8.66 1.66 -3.29
C GLY A 47 8.20 3.11 -3.27
N LYS A 48 6.91 3.35 -3.50
CA LYS A 48 6.29 4.67 -3.49
C LYS A 48 5.27 4.79 -2.37
N PRO A 49 5.05 5.99 -1.81
CA PRO A 49 4.02 6.22 -0.81
C PRO A 49 2.64 5.80 -1.29
N VAL A 50 1.81 5.38 -0.34
CA VAL A 50 0.40 5.04 -0.59
C VAL A 50 -0.51 5.98 0.19
N LEU A 51 -1.46 6.60 -0.50
CA LEU A 51 -2.55 7.35 0.10
C LEU A 51 -3.84 6.55 -0.06
N SER A 52 -4.47 6.19 1.05
CA SER A 52 -5.70 5.40 1.08
C SER A 52 -6.80 6.14 1.81
N ASP A 53 -8.03 5.98 1.37
CA ASP A 53 -9.23 6.41 2.09
C ASP A 53 -10.11 5.22 2.54
N LEU A 54 -9.48 4.07 2.70
CA LEU A 54 -10.11 2.84 3.18
C LEU A 54 -9.78 2.60 4.63
N THR A 55 -10.78 2.68 5.50
CA THR A 55 -10.63 2.28 6.90
C THR A 55 -10.79 0.77 7.06
N VAL A 56 -9.75 0.11 7.55
CA VAL A 56 -9.69 -1.34 7.77
C VAL A 56 -9.10 -1.64 9.14
N ASN A 57 -9.50 -2.76 9.78
CA ASN A 57 -8.96 -3.14 11.10
C ASN A 57 -7.48 -3.50 11.08
N TYR A 58 -6.94 -3.87 9.92
CA TYR A 58 -5.55 -4.24 9.76
C TYR A 58 -4.93 -3.40 8.66
N ASP A 59 -4.51 -2.20 9.03
CA ASP A 59 -3.94 -1.25 8.07
C ASP A 59 -2.42 -1.43 7.95
N LEU A 60 -1.99 -1.98 6.82
CA LEU A 60 -0.58 -2.17 6.52
C LEU A 60 0.12 -0.86 6.16
N ILE A 61 -0.61 0.13 5.64
CA ILE A 61 -0.02 1.42 5.26
C ILE A 61 0.45 2.13 6.52
N GLU A 62 -0.41 2.23 7.52
CA GLU A 62 -0.06 2.84 8.82
C GLU A 62 0.94 1.99 9.60
N ARG A 63 0.74 0.68 9.65
CA ARG A 63 1.62 -0.23 10.38
C ARG A 63 3.09 -0.12 9.95
N TYR A 64 3.34 0.05 8.66
CA TYR A 64 4.68 0.19 8.12
C TYR A 64 5.14 1.66 8.01
N GLY A 65 4.25 2.62 8.16
CA GLY A 65 4.51 4.01 7.83
C GLY A 65 4.80 4.18 6.33
N ALA A 66 4.09 3.41 5.49
CA ALA A 66 4.29 3.39 4.05
C ALA A 66 3.43 4.42 3.30
N GLY A 67 2.80 5.33 4.02
CA GLY A 67 1.92 6.34 3.49
C GLY A 67 0.95 6.88 4.52
N VAL A 68 -0.26 7.22 4.09
CA VAL A 68 -1.33 7.76 4.93
C VAL A 68 -2.65 7.06 4.61
N THR A 69 -3.40 6.70 5.65
CA THR A 69 -4.78 6.27 5.52
C THR A 69 -5.72 7.33 6.11
N LEU A 70 -6.67 7.77 5.32
CA LEU A 70 -7.69 8.73 5.76
C LEU A 70 -8.80 8.01 6.52
N PRO A 71 -9.31 8.59 7.62
CA PRO A 71 -10.37 7.98 8.42
C PRO A 71 -11.73 7.99 7.71
N THR A 72 -11.89 8.85 6.71
CA THR A 72 -13.12 9.03 5.95
C THR A 72 -12.83 9.24 4.47
N GLN A 73 -13.82 8.95 3.62
CA GLN A 73 -13.75 9.22 2.17
C GLN A 73 -14.07 10.70 1.89
N ASP A 74 -13.16 11.58 2.34
CA ASP A 74 -13.26 13.03 2.19
C ASP A 74 -12.33 13.52 1.07
N THR A 75 -12.92 14.10 0.05
CA THR A 75 -12.18 14.60 -1.13
C THR A 75 -11.27 15.79 -0.79
N GLU A 76 -11.67 16.66 0.12
CA GLU A 76 -10.84 17.81 0.51
C GLU A 76 -9.62 17.36 1.29
N GLU A 77 -9.80 16.39 2.21
CA GLU A 77 -8.69 15.79 2.94
C GLU A 77 -7.75 15.04 2.00
N MET A 78 -8.29 14.30 1.03
CA MET A 78 -7.50 13.64 -0.01
C MET A 78 -6.62 14.65 -0.76
N CYS A 79 -7.19 15.78 -1.19
CA CYS A 79 -6.45 16.84 -1.85
C CYS A 79 -5.35 17.44 -0.95
N ARG A 80 -5.64 17.68 0.33
CA ARG A 80 -4.63 18.18 1.28
C ARG A 80 -3.46 17.24 1.41
N GLN A 81 -3.71 15.94 1.51
CA GLN A 81 -2.65 14.94 1.61
C GLN A 81 -1.83 14.82 0.32
N VAL A 82 -2.45 14.88 -0.86
CA VAL A 82 -1.72 14.93 -2.14
C VAL A 82 -0.77 16.12 -2.18
N LEU A 83 -1.24 17.33 -1.78
CA LEU A 83 -0.40 18.53 -1.71
C LEU A 83 0.71 18.38 -0.66
N ARG A 84 0.43 17.76 0.49
CA ARG A 84 1.45 17.46 1.50
C ARG A 84 2.57 16.61 0.91
N PHE A 85 2.25 15.53 0.20
CA PHE A 85 3.26 14.69 -0.45
C PHE A 85 4.05 15.45 -1.53
N ALA A 86 3.39 16.35 -2.28
CA ALA A 86 4.04 17.16 -3.31
C ALA A 86 5.07 18.16 -2.75
N HIS A 87 4.87 18.60 -1.49
CA HIS A 87 5.74 19.59 -0.81
C HIS A 87 6.55 18.99 0.35
N MET A 88 6.49 17.68 0.52
CA MET A 88 7.17 16.97 1.59
C MET A 88 8.70 17.07 1.45
N PRO A 89 9.45 17.26 2.56
CA PRO A 89 10.90 17.17 2.53
C PRO A 89 11.38 15.85 1.93
N GLN A 90 12.41 15.91 1.10
CA GLN A 90 12.92 14.75 0.37
C GLN A 90 13.32 13.60 1.31
N GLU A 91 13.87 13.90 2.47
CA GLU A 91 14.27 12.90 3.45
C GLU A 91 13.06 12.15 4.02
N GLU A 92 12.00 12.86 4.40
CA GLU A 92 10.75 12.27 4.87
C GLU A 92 10.10 11.38 3.78
N TYR A 93 10.05 11.88 2.55
CA TYR A 93 9.54 11.12 1.41
C TYR A 93 10.33 9.83 1.18
N GLN A 94 11.67 9.89 1.22
CA GLN A 94 12.51 8.71 1.04
C GLN A 94 12.33 7.69 2.16
N GLN A 95 12.12 8.14 3.39
CA GLN A 95 11.83 7.23 4.50
C GLN A 95 10.53 6.46 4.28
N ILE A 96 9.46 7.12 3.82
CA ILE A 96 8.20 6.47 3.49
C ILE A 96 8.38 5.47 2.33
N CYS A 97 9.17 5.82 1.32
CA CYS A 97 9.52 4.91 0.22
C CYS A 97 10.25 3.64 0.71
N GLN A 98 11.17 3.78 1.64
CA GLN A 98 11.88 2.63 2.25
C GLN A 98 10.91 1.76 3.05
N ASN A 99 10.01 2.36 3.80
CA ASN A 99 8.97 1.67 4.56
C ASN A 99 8.04 0.85 3.64
N ALA A 100 7.64 1.41 2.50
CA ALA A 100 6.87 0.69 1.49
C ALA A 100 7.61 -0.54 0.96
N ARG A 101 8.91 -0.40 0.62
CA ARG A 101 9.74 -1.54 0.19
C ARG A 101 9.86 -2.61 1.26
N ARG A 102 10.01 -2.23 2.52
CA ARG A 102 10.04 -3.17 3.64
C ARG A 102 8.73 -3.94 3.75
N ALA A 103 7.59 -3.25 3.65
CA ALA A 103 6.29 -3.91 3.62
C ALA A 103 6.19 -4.93 2.47
N ALA A 104 6.66 -4.59 1.27
CA ALA A 104 6.67 -5.51 0.13
C ALA A 104 7.51 -6.76 0.40
N GLN A 105 8.68 -6.62 1.02
CA GLN A 105 9.56 -7.74 1.36
C GLN A 105 8.93 -8.69 2.38
N ASP A 106 8.27 -8.14 3.41
CA ASP A 106 7.63 -8.93 4.47
C ASP A 106 6.39 -9.70 3.97
N TYR A 107 5.78 -9.25 2.88
CA TYR A 107 4.62 -9.87 2.24
C TYR A 107 4.95 -10.51 0.87
N ASP A 108 6.22 -10.70 0.55
CA ASP A 108 6.63 -11.52 -0.58
C ASP A 108 6.18 -12.98 -0.39
N TYR A 109 5.74 -13.63 -1.47
CA TYR A 109 5.26 -15.01 -1.41
C TYR A 109 6.30 -15.99 -0.84
N ARG A 110 7.59 -15.77 -1.06
CA ARG A 110 8.66 -16.60 -0.50
C ARG A 110 8.70 -16.47 1.02
N ALA A 111 8.66 -15.23 1.54
CA ALA A 111 8.63 -14.96 2.97
C ALA A 111 7.38 -15.57 3.63
N LEU A 112 6.21 -15.40 3.01
CA LEU A 112 4.96 -15.99 3.51
C LEU A 112 4.97 -17.50 3.47
N THR A 113 5.50 -18.12 2.41
CA THR A 113 5.64 -19.58 2.30
C THR A 113 6.57 -20.12 3.37
N GLN A 114 7.70 -19.49 3.63
CA GLN A 114 8.61 -19.91 4.70
C GLN A 114 7.95 -19.86 6.08
N ARG A 115 7.20 -18.78 6.37
CA ARG A 115 6.43 -18.67 7.63
C ARG A 115 5.38 -19.77 7.74
N LEU A 116 4.67 -20.08 6.66
CA LEU A 116 3.68 -21.17 6.65
C LEU A 116 4.33 -22.53 6.91
N LEU A 117 5.44 -22.84 6.25
CA LEU A 117 6.19 -24.08 6.47
C LEU A 117 6.62 -24.21 7.93
N GLN A 118 7.16 -23.14 8.52
CA GLN A 118 7.56 -23.15 9.93
C GLN A 118 6.38 -23.46 10.87
N ILE A 119 5.22 -22.83 10.64
CA ILE A 119 4.00 -23.08 11.44
C ILE A 119 3.57 -24.55 11.32
N LEU A 120 3.59 -25.11 10.11
CA LEU A 120 3.24 -26.51 9.89
C LEU A 120 4.21 -27.46 10.59
N GLU A 121 5.51 -27.22 10.50
CA GLU A 121 6.54 -28.02 11.19
C GLU A 121 6.39 -27.97 12.72
N ASP A 122 6.07 -26.80 13.27
CA ASP A 122 5.87 -26.62 14.72
C ASP A 122 4.56 -27.26 15.21
N THR A 123 3.57 -27.44 14.34
CA THR A 123 2.27 -28.04 14.68
C THR A 123 2.33 -29.59 14.66
N VAL A 124 3.27 -30.16 13.92
CA VAL A 124 3.42 -31.63 13.78
C VAL A 124 4.33 -32.23 14.86
N LYS A 125 5.03 -31.43 15.63
CA LYS A 125 5.82 -31.85 16.79
C LYS A 125 4.95 -32.00 18.03
#